data_5b87201b8f5ed8029ec4cbd121adc099
#
_entry.id   5b87201b8f5ed8029ec4cbd121adc099
#
_cell.length_a   1.000
_cell.length_b   1.000
_cell.length_c   1.000
_cell.angle_alpha   90.00
_cell.angle_beta   90.00
_cell.angle_gamma   90.00
#
_symmetry.space_group_name_H-M   'P 1'
#
loop_
_entity.id
_entity.type
_entity.pdbx_description
1 polymer ?
#
loop_
_entity_poly.entity_id
_entity_poly.type
_entity_poly.pdbx_seq_one_letter_code
_entity_poly.pdbx_strand_id
1 'polypeptide(L)'
;MFSAMILSLAACSFAESKDAAEQSANVLYHTVAAGDMDAVMDLYSDRFYQETSREEWRRILHGVHDRLGDYQGHELANWKMWTGVSTEVTGTLTTLVYNVQYSKYDATEQLVF
;
A
#
# COMPACT_ATOMS: atom_id res chain seq x y z
N MET A 1 -0.18 -0.19 3.39
CA MET A 1 -0.35 0.39 4.71
C MET A 1 0.72 1.43 4.98
N PHE A 2 0.39 2.64 4.65
CA PHE A 2 1.34 3.76 4.65
C PHE A 2 0.77 4.86 5.54
N SER A 3 0.79 4.63 6.85
CA SER A 3 0.07 5.43 7.84
C SER A 3 0.55 6.87 7.95
N ALA A 4 1.84 7.12 7.76
CA ALA A 4 2.38 8.47 7.93
C ALA A 4 1.76 9.48 6.97
N MET A 5 1.52 9.09 5.73
CA MET A 5 0.91 9.97 4.73
C MET A 5 -0.53 10.28 5.06
N ILE A 6 -1.27 9.29 5.54
CA ILE A 6 -2.69 9.43 5.86
C ILE A 6 -2.89 10.40 7.01
N LEU A 7 -2.08 10.29 8.06
CA LEU A 7 -2.23 11.12 9.25
C LEU A 7 -2.08 12.61 8.95
N SER A 8 -1.19 12.98 8.04
CA SER A 8 -1.00 14.37 7.67
C SER A 8 -2.17 14.94 6.85
N LEU A 9 -3.03 14.08 6.32
CA LEU A 9 -4.12 14.45 5.45
C LEU A 9 -5.50 14.35 6.10
N ALA A 10 -5.57 14.03 7.39
CA ALA A 10 -6.83 13.83 8.09
C ALA A 10 -7.79 15.01 8.00
N ALA A 11 -7.28 16.22 7.82
CA ALA A 11 -8.08 17.44 7.68
C ALA A 11 -8.43 17.79 6.25
N CYS A 12 -7.98 17.02 5.27
CA CYS A 12 -8.17 17.30 3.86
C CYS A 12 -9.53 16.81 3.35
N SER A 13 -9.94 17.28 2.18
CA SER A 13 -11.12 16.77 1.49
C SER A 13 -10.90 15.32 1.05
N PHE A 14 -12.00 14.62 0.72
CA PHE A 14 -11.90 13.24 0.22
C PHE A 14 -11.04 13.15 -1.05
N ALA A 15 -11.18 14.11 -1.96
CA ALA A 15 -10.38 14.11 -3.19
C ALA A 15 -8.88 14.20 -2.89
N GLU A 16 -8.48 15.08 -1.97
CA GLU A 16 -7.09 15.22 -1.57
C GLU A 16 -6.56 13.98 -0.89
N SER A 17 -7.36 13.35 -0.02
CA SER A 17 -6.97 12.10 0.66
C SER A 17 -6.78 10.96 -0.34
N LYS A 18 -7.67 10.87 -1.32
CA LYS A 18 -7.56 9.86 -2.39
C LYS A 18 -6.32 10.11 -3.23
N ASP A 19 -6.07 11.35 -3.64
CA ASP A 19 -4.90 11.69 -4.46
C ASP A 19 -3.60 11.39 -3.71
N ALA A 20 -3.53 11.70 -2.42
CA ALA A 20 -2.36 11.40 -1.61
C ALA A 20 -2.14 9.90 -1.46
N ALA A 21 -3.22 9.12 -1.30
CA ALA A 21 -3.14 7.67 -1.25
C ALA A 21 -2.63 7.10 -2.57
N GLU A 22 -3.13 7.61 -3.70
CA GLU A 22 -2.65 7.19 -5.03
C GLU A 22 -1.17 7.54 -5.24
N GLN A 23 -0.73 8.70 -4.77
CA GLN A 23 0.69 9.07 -4.84
C GLN A 23 1.55 8.12 -4.02
N SER A 24 1.10 7.74 -2.84
CA SER A 24 1.81 6.77 -2.00
C SER A 24 1.84 5.40 -2.66
N ALA A 25 0.75 4.97 -3.28
CA ALA A 25 0.71 3.73 -4.04
C ALA A 25 1.68 3.76 -5.23
N ASN A 26 1.76 4.89 -5.93
CA ASN A 26 2.70 5.05 -7.04
C ASN A 26 4.15 4.95 -6.57
N VAL A 27 4.48 5.51 -5.40
CA VAL A 27 5.81 5.36 -4.80
C VAL A 27 6.09 3.89 -4.51
N LEU A 28 5.11 3.16 -3.95
CA LEU A 28 5.27 1.73 -3.68
C LEU A 28 5.59 0.97 -4.97
N TYR A 29 4.78 1.12 -6.00
CA TYR A 29 4.96 0.37 -7.23
C TYR A 29 6.23 0.76 -7.97
N HIS A 30 6.61 2.02 -7.92
CA HIS A 30 7.89 2.48 -8.47
C HIS A 30 9.07 1.84 -7.75
N THR A 31 8.99 1.72 -6.43
CA THR A 31 10.02 1.09 -5.61
C THR A 31 10.08 -0.43 -5.87
N VAL A 32 8.92 -1.06 -6.02
CA VAL A 32 8.85 -2.48 -6.40
C VAL A 32 9.50 -2.70 -7.77
N ALA A 33 9.20 -1.83 -8.73
CA ALA A 33 9.76 -1.91 -10.08
C ALA A 33 11.29 -1.78 -10.07
N ALA A 34 11.83 -0.98 -9.16
CA ALA A 34 13.28 -0.83 -9.01
C ALA A 34 13.97 -2.05 -8.39
N GLY A 35 13.20 -2.97 -7.81
CA GLY A 35 13.74 -4.19 -7.21
C GLY A 35 14.38 -4.00 -5.83
N ASP A 36 14.19 -2.84 -5.21
CA ASP A 36 14.75 -2.54 -3.89
C ASP A 36 13.80 -2.99 -2.79
N MET A 37 13.94 -4.23 -2.37
CA MET A 37 13.06 -4.84 -1.38
C MET A 37 13.15 -4.13 -0.01
N ASP A 38 14.33 -3.68 0.39
CA ASP A 38 14.48 -2.98 1.66
C ASP A 38 13.75 -1.63 1.64
N ALA A 39 13.80 -0.91 0.54
CA ALA A 39 13.05 0.33 0.38
C ALA A 39 11.53 0.07 0.38
N VAL A 40 11.08 -1.02 -0.23
CA VAL A 40 9.67 -1.43 -0.16
C VAL A 40 9.27 -1.68 1.29
N MET A 41 10.08 -2.40 2.05
CA MET A 41 9.82 -2.69 3.45
C MET A 41 9.66 -1.42 4.29
N ASP A 42 10.41 -0.38 3.99
CA ASP A 42 10.39 0.87 4.74
C ASP A 42 9.15 1.72 4.47
N LEU A 43 8.37 1.40 3.46
CA LEU A 43 7.13 2.12 3.13
C LEU A 43 5.95 1.71 4.02
N TYR A 44 6.02 0.57 4.68
CA TYR A 44 4.96 0.11 5.57
C TYR A 44 5.03 0.81 6.91
N SER A 45 3.86 1.02 7.52
CA SER A 45 3.76 1.77 8.77
C SER A 45 4.33 0.99 9.96
N ASP A 46 4.71 1.73 11.00
CA ASP A 46 5.09 1.12 12.27
C ASP A 46 3.98 0.26 12.84
N ARG A 47 2.74 0.70 12.69
CA ARG A 47 1.57 -0.05 13.13
C ARG A 47 1.47 -1.41 12.45
N PHE A 48 1.76 -1.46 11.14
CA PHE A 48 1.80 -2.73 10.43
C PHE A 48 2.82 -3.68 11.06
N TYR A 49 4.00 -3.17 11.42
CA TYR A 49 5.06 -3.98 12.00
C TYR A 49 4.85 -4.33 13.47
N GLN A 50 3.86 -3.76 14.13
CA GLN A 50 3.41 -4.23 15.44
C GLN A 50 2.68 -5.56 15.35
N GLU A 51 2.03 -5.83 14.23
CA GLU A 51 1.26 -7.05 13.99
C GLU A 51 2.06 -8.12 13.24
N THR A 52 2.97 -7.70 12.38
CA THR A 52 3.75 -8.59 11.52
C THR A 52 5.23 -8.21 11.62
N SER A 53 6.10 -9.16 11.94
CA SER A 53 7.54 -8.87 12.01
C SER A 53 8.11 -8.53 10.64
N ARG A 54 9.13 -7.67 10.63
CA ARG A 54 9.82 -7.30 9.37
C ARG A 54 10.40 -8.53 8.67
N GLU A 55 10.97 -9.45 9.41
CA GLU A 55 11.55 -10.67 8.85
C GLU A 55 10.51 -11.56 8.19
N GLU A 56 9.36 -11.74 8.85
CA GLU A 56 8.26 -12.50 8.27
C GLU A 56 7.69 -11.83 7.03
N TRP A 57 7.51 -10.52 7.07
CA TRP A 57 7.00 -9.77 5.93
C TRP A 57 7.95 -9.81 4.76
N ARG A 58 9.25 -9.70 5.01
CA ARG A 58 10.28 -9.85 3.95
C ARG A 58 10.17 -11.19 3.26
N ARG A 59 9.99 -12.25 4.03
CA ARG A 59 9.83 -13.60 3.49
C ARG A 59 8.58 -13.72 2.63
N ILE A 60 7.47 -13.13 3.07
CA ILE A 60 6.23 -13.12 2.32
C ILE A 60 6.40 -12.36 1.01
N LEU A 61 6.99 -11.18 1.04
CA LEU A 61 7.21 -10.37 -0.16
C LEU A 61 8.13 -11.08 -1.17
N HIS A 62 9.19 -11.73 -0.71
CA HIS A 62 10.04 -12.52 -1.59
C HIS A 62 9.27 -13.68 -2.24
N GLY A 63 8.45 -14.38 -1.46
CA GLY A 63 7.62 -15.46 -1.99
C GLY A 63 6.61 -14.98 -3.03
N VAL A 64 6.00 -13.84 -2.80
CA VAL A 64 5.06 -13.22 -3.73
C VAL A 64 5.80 -12.84 -5.02
N HIS A 65 6.97 -12.22 -4.92
CA HIS A 65 7.77 -11.85 -6.09
C HIS A 65 8.17 -13.08 -6.90
N ASP A 66 8.63 -14.14 -6.23
CA ASP A 66 9.03 -15.37 -6.92
C ASP A 66 7.86 -16.02 -7.66
N ARG A 67 6.66 -15.93 -7.11
CA ARG A 67 5.47 -16.51 -7.71
C ARG A 67 4.91 -15.67 -8.84
N LEU A 68 4.84 -14.35 -8.67
CA LEU A 68 4.21 -13.44 -9.62
C LEU A 68 5.16 -12.94 -10.71
N GLY A 69 6.44 -12.87 -10.40
CA GLY A 69 7.45 -12.35 -11.31
C GLY A 69 7.67 -10.85 -11.17
N ASP A 70 8.25 -10.24 -12.19
CA ASP A 70 8.59 -8.83 -12.18
C ASP A 70 7.35 -7.96 -12.38
N TYR A 71 7.32 -6.84 -11.66
CA TYR A 71 6.27 -5.85 -11.82
C TYR A 71 6.31 -5.21 -13.21
N GLN A 72 5.14 -5.10 -13.85
CA GLN A 72 5.01 -4.51 -15.18
C GLN A 72 4.09 -3.30 -15.23
N GLY A 73 3.10 -3.22 -14.35
CA GLY A 73 2.19 -2.08 -14.33
C GLY A 73 1.06 -2.28 -13.33
N HIS A 74 0.30 -1.22 -13.10
CA HIS A 74 -0.86 -1.28 -12.23
C HIS A 74 -1.96 -0.34 -12.73
N GLU A 75 -3.19 -0.65 -12.35
CA GLU A 75 -4.36 0.14 -12.69
C GLU A 75 -5.32 0.15 -11.51
N LEU A 76 -5.80 1.34 -11.14
CA LEU A 76 -6.78 1.47 -10.07
C LEU A 76 -8.12 0.88 -10.53
N ALA A 77 -8.58 -0.15 -9.81
CA ALA A 77 -9.83 -0.82 -10.12
C ALA A 77 -10.99 -0.31 -9.29
N ASN A 78 -10.72 0.04 -8.02
CA ASN A 78 -11.75 0.53 -7.11
C ASN A 78 -11.11 1.27 -5.95
N TRP A 79 -11.90 2.08 -5.28
CA TRP A 79 -11.45 2.76 -4.07
C TRP A 79 -12.63 3.05 -3.16
N LYS A 80 -12.37 3.17 -1.86
CA LYS A 80 -13.36 3.59 -0.89
C LYS A 80 -12.69 4.34 0.25
N MET A 81 -13.46 5.11 0.97
CA MET A 81 -12.99 5.87 2.13
C MET A 81 -13.89 5.61 3.33
N TRP A 82 -13.28 5.59 4.50
CA TRP A 82 -13.95 5.53 5.76
C TRP A 82 -13.47 6.68 6.63
N THR A 83 -14.39 7.40 7.23
CA THR A 83 -14.08 8.50 8.15
C THR A 83 -14.84 8.29 9.44
N GLY A 84 -14.17 8.44 10.57
CA GLY A 84 -14.82 8.28 11.87
C GLY A 84 -13.82 8.06 12.99
N VAL A 85 -14.35 7.53 14.08
CA VAL A 85 -13.60 7.20 15.28
C VAL A 85 -13.90 5.76 15.66
N SER A 86 -12.85 4.96 15.87
CA SER A 86 -12.97 3.63 16.43
C SER A 86 -11.98 3.47 17.58
N THR A 87 -11.97 2.31 18.22
CA THR A 87 -11.00 2.02 19.27
C THR A 87 -9.57 1.99 18.75
N GLU A 88 -9.39 1.76 17.47
CA GLU A 88 -8.07 1.58 16.83
C GLU A 88 -7.66 2.74 15.95
N VAL A 89 -8.61 3.38 15.28
CA VAL A 89 -8.34 4.41 14.27
C VAL A 89 -9.29 5.60 14.44
N THR A 90 -8.70 6.79 14.38
CA THR A 90 -9.45 8.05 14.30
C THR A 90 -9.00 8.78 13.05
N GLY A 91 -9.96 9.25 12.24
CA GLY A 91 -9.68 10.00 11.02
C GLY A 91 -10.20 9.29 9.78
N THR A 92 -9.45 9.39 8.69
CA THR A 92 -9.85 8.87 7.38
C THR A 92 -8.94 7.71 6.98
N LEU A 93 -9.57 6.59 6.60
CA LEU A 93 -8.88 5.48 5.94
C LEU A 93 -9.28 5.46 4.47
N THR A 94 -8.30 5.38 3.61
CA THR A 94 -8.50 5.24 2.17
C THR A 94 -8.05 3.86 1.74
N THR A 95 -8.95 3.11 1.11
CA THR A 95 -8.64 1.81 0.54
C THR A 95 -8.58 1.92 -0.97
N LEU A 96 -7.47 1.53 -1.55
CA LEU A 96 -7.29 1.48 -3.00
C LEU A 96 -7.13 0.02 -3.42
N VAL A 97 -7.85 -0.37 -4.46
CA VAL A 97 -7.76 -1.70 -5.04
C VAL A 97 -7.16 -1.58 -6.43
N TYR A 98 -6.04 -2.23 -6.65
CA TYR A 98 -5.32 -2.20 -7.92
C TYR A 98 -5.33 -3.57 -8.59
N ASN A 99 -5.49 -3.56 -9.90
CA ASN A 99 -5.09 -4.68 -10.73
C ASN A 99 -3.64 -4.45 -11.12
N VAL A 100 -2.79 -5.42 -10.80
CA VAL A 100 -1.34 -5.29 -10.97
C VAL A 100 -0.87 -6.38 -11.93
N GLN A 101 -0.13 -5.98 -12.95
CA GLN A 101 0.44 -6.89 -13.92
C GLN A 101 1.87 -7.25 -13.52
N TYR A 102 2.11 -8.53 -13.38
CA TYR A 102 3.44 -9.10 -13.16
C TYR A 102 3.81 -9.99 -14.35
N SER A 103 5.09 -10.30 -14.48
CA SER A 103 5.57 -11.04 -15.65
C SER A 103 5.00 -12.46 -15.77
N LYS A 104 4.59 -13.07 -14.65
CA LYS A 104 4.05 -14.44 -14.65
C LYS A 104 2.54 -14.47 -14.49
N TYR A 105 1.97 -13.59 -13.66
CA TYR A 105 0.54 -13.55 -13.35
C TYR A 105 0.09 -12.13 -13.08
N ASP A 106 -1.20 -11.89 -13.27
CA ASP A 106 -1.84 -10.67 -12.78
C ASP A 106 -2.34 -10.92 -11.36
N ALA A 107 -2.37 -9.87 -10.56
CA ALA A 107 -2.85 -9.92 -9.18
C ALA A 107 -3.76 -8.74 -8.88
N THR A 108 -4.62 -8.92 -7.88
CA THR A 108 -5.41 -7.82 -7.31
C THR A 108 -4.85 -7.50 -5.94
N GLU A 109 -4.49 -6.24 -5.72
CA GLU A 109 -3.88 -5.81 -4.47
C GLU A 109 -4.72 -4.71 -3.82
N GLN A 110 -4.91 -4.84 -2.52
CA GLN A 110 -5.63 -3.87 -1.73
C GLN A 110 -4.65 -3.15 -0.81
N LEU A 111 -4.62 -1.84 -0.92
CA LEU A 111 -3.76 -0.98 -0.11
C LEU A 111 -4.63 -0.10 0.78
N VAL A 112 -4.28 -0.02 2.05
CA VAL A 112 -5.00 0.80 3.03
C VAL A 112 -4.04 1.85 3.59
N PHE A 113 -4.51 3.09 3.55
CA PHE A 113 -3.72 4.24 3.97
C PHE A 113 -4.35 4.97 5.15
#